data_f2bb7e01269d698f1e9400a6c13e642b
#
_entry.id   f2bb7e01269d698f1e9400a6c13e642b
#
_cell.length_a   1.000
_cell.length_b   1.000
_cell.length_c   1.000
_cell.angle_alpha   90.00
_cell.angle_beta   90.00
_cell.angle_gamma   90.00
#
_symmetry.space_group_name_H-M   'P 1'
#
loop_
_entity.id
_entity.type
_entity.pdbx_description
1 polymer ?
#
loop_
_entity_poly.entity_id
_entity_poly.type
_entity_poly.pdbx_seq_one_letter_code
_entity_poly.pdbx_strand_id
1 'polypeptide(L)'
;NETAKQFNTSIIVYLIDPKYFADLPTSQFWSYATYFRVLSFEYLSESISTLLYLDADVVCKGSLKPLTKIIFKDEFAAVIPDNDSTQAAGAKRLNIPEMNGRYFNAGVIYVNLKKWHEANLTPYLLTLLRGETK
;
A
#
# COMPACT_ATOMS: atom_id res chain seq x y z
N ASN A 1 -6.72 -19.82 -15.74
CA ASN A 1 -5.31 -19.51 -15.49
C ASN A 1 -4.61 -20.79 -15.00
N GLU A 2 -3.53 -21.22 -15.70
CA GLU A 2 -2.79 -22.44 -15.36
C GLU A 2 -2.18 -22.38 -13.95
N THR A 3 -1.63 -21.24 -13.58
CA THR A 3 -1.06 -21.02 -12.24
C THR A 3 -2.08 -21.25 -11.14
N ALA A 4 -3.30 -20.77 -11.29
CA ALA A 4 -4.37 -20.97 -10.31
C ALA A 4 -4.71 -22.47 -10.14
N LYS A 5 -4.72 -23.21 -11.24
CA LYS A 5 -4.93 -24.69 -11.22
C LYS A 5 -3.76 -25.41 -10.55
N GLN A 6 -2.52 -25.06 -10.93
CA GLN A 6 -1.30 -25.67 -10.40
C GLN A 6 -1.19 -25.55 -8.88
N PHE A 7 -1.58 -24.40 -8.32
CA PHE A 7 -1.46 -24.11 -6.89
C PHE A 7 -2.78 -24.21 -6.13
N ASN A 8 -3.84 -24.74 -6.76
CA ASN A 8 -5.17 -24.88 -6.17
C ASN A 8 -5.62 -23.58 -5.46
N THR A 9 -5.54 -22.47 -6.18
CA THR A 9 -5.88 -21.14 -5.66
C THR A 9 -6.75 -20.36 -6.64
N SER A 10 -7.31 -19.25 -6.22
CA SER A 10 -8.03 -18.31 -7.08
C SER A 10 -7.15 -17.11 -7.40
N ILE A 11 -7.17 -16.69 -8.66
CA ILE A 11 -6.53 -15.46 -9.12
C ILE A 11 -7.61 -14.58 -9.75
N ILE A 12 -7.84 -13.43 -9.16
CA ILE A 12 -8.78 -12.43 -9.66
C ILE A 12 -7.96 -11.25 -10.18
N VAL A 13 -8.24 -10.82 -11.41
CA VAL A 13 -7.56 -9.67 -12.02
C VAL A 13 -8.50 -8.49 -12.02
N TYR A 14 -8.09 -7.41 -11.37
CA TYR A 14 -8.80 -6.14 -11.37
C TYR A 14 -8.11 -5.18 -12.34
N LEU A 15 -8.88 -4.60 -13.25
CA LEU A 15 -8.40 -3.59 -14.19
C LEU A 15 -8.76 -2.21 -13.66
N ILE A 16 -7.76 -1.38 -13.47
CA ILE A 16 -7.94 0.02 -13.03
C ILE A 16 -7.63 0.94 -14.20
N ASP A 17 -8.57 1.83 -14.56
CA ASP A 17 -8.32 2.83 -15.59
C ASP A 17 -7.32 3.87 -15.06
N PRO A 18 -6.14 4.02 -15.67
CA PRO A 18 -5.13 4.99 -15.23
C PRO A 18 -5.61 6.45 -15.30
N LYS A 19 -6.69 6.74 -16.01
CA LYS A 19 -7.28 8.08 -16.04
C LYS A 19 -7.71 8.61 -14.69
N TYR A 20 -8.03 7.73 -13.73
CA TYR A 20 -8.30 8.13 -12.34
C TYR A 20 -7.16 8.87 -11.66
N PHE A 21 -5.96 8.77 -12.21
CA PHE A 21 -4.73 9.33 -11.64
C PHE A 21 -4.05 10.33 -12.58
N ALA A 22 -4.72 10.75 -13.65
CA ALA A 22 -4.12 11.61 -14.69
C ALA A 22 -3.65 12.97 -14.15
N ASP A 23 -4.25 13.42 -13.05
CA ASP A 23 -3.95 14.66 -12.33
C ASP A 23 -2.91 14.49 -11.21
N LEU A 24 -2.46 13.27 -10.95
CA LEU A 24 -1.48 13.00 -9.91
C LEU A 24 -0.03 13.07 -10.45
N PRO A 25 0.93 13.48 -9.59
CA PRO A 25 2.32 13.60 -10.01
C PRO A 25 2.92 12.25 -10.38
N THR A 26 3.67 12.21 -11.46
CA THR A 26 4.49 11.07 -11.86
C THR A 26 5.93 11.49 -12.03
N SER A 27 6.84 10.52 -12.06
CA SER A 27 8.25 10.76 -12.36
C SER A 27 8.76 9.64 -13.30
N GLN A 28 10.01 9.78 -13.74
CA GLN A 28 10.65 8.72 -14.51
C GLN A 28 10.82 7.39 -13.73
N PHE A 29 10.67 7.42 -12.39
CA PHE A 29 10.81 6.25 -11.51
C PHE A 29 9.46 5.72 -11.02
N TRP A 30 8.38 6.52 -11.05
CA TRP A 30 7.07 6.16 -10.52
C TRP A 30 5.96 6.46 -11.52
N SER A 31 5.33 5.40 -11.98
CA SER A 31 4.15 5.46 -12.83
C SER A 31 2.86 5.57 -12.00
N TYR A 32 1.74 5.76 -12.66
CA TYR A 32 0.41 5.72 -12.04
C TYR A 32 0.12 4.40 -11.30
N ALA A 33 0.81 3.30 -11.66
CA ALA A 33 0.66 2.02 -10.97
C ALA A 33 0.96 2.11 -9.46
N THR A 34 1.81 3.06 -9.04
CA THR A 34 2.09 3.33 -7.63
C THR A 34 0.82 3.70 -6.85
N TYR A 35 -0.15 4.34 -7.48
CA TYR A 35 -1.41 4.76 -6.87
C TYR A 35 -2.50 3.70 -6.89
N PHE A 36 -2.36 2.65 -7.71
CA PHE A 36 -3.36 1.58 -7.82
C PHE A 36 -3.64 0.90 -6.48
N ARG A 37 -2.62 0.80 -5.61
CA ARG A 37 -2.78 0.24 -4.26
C ARG A 37 -3.81 1.01 -3.43
N VAL A 38 -3.85 2.33 -3.54
CA VAL A 38 -4.77 3.18 -2.77
C VAL A 38 -6.24 2.89 -3.13
N LEU A 39 -6.56 2.82 -4.43
CA LEU A 39 -7.90 2.43 -4.89
C LEU A 39 -8.21 0.97 -4.58
N SER A 40 -7.21 0.08 -4.68
CA SER A 40 -7.41 -1.34 -4.36
C SER A 40 -7.77 -1.55 -2.89
N PHE A 41 -7.17 -0.78 -1.99
CA PHE A 41 -7.50 -0.85 -0.57
C PHE A 41 -8.94 -0.42 -0.30
N GLU A 42 -9.40 0.67 -0.91
CA GLU A 42 -10.79 1.11 -0.80
C GLU A 42 -11.74 0.07 -1.37
N TYR A 43 -11.53 -0.37 -2.60
CA TYR A 43 -12.40 -1.34 -3.26
C TYR A 43 -12.52 -2.66 -2.50
N LEU A 44 -11.40 -3.19 -2.00
CA LEU A 44 -11.37 -4.47 -1.30
C LEU A 44 -11.89 -4.36 0.14
N SER A 45 -11.89 -3.17 0.74
CA SER A 45 -12.43 -2.95 2.09
C SER A 45 -13.91 -3.29 2.25
N GLU A 46 -14.66 -3.29 1.15
CA GLU A 46 -16.07 -3.71 1.13
C GLU A 46 -16.27 -5.21 1.38
N SER A 47 -15.24 -6.03 1.11
CA SER A 47 -15.38 -7.50 1.13
C SER A 47 -14.43 -8.20 2.11
N ILE A 48 -13.31 -7.59 2.46
CA ILE A 48 -12.33 -8.17 3.38
C ILE A 48 -11.82 -7.13 4.39
N SER A 49 -11.47 -7.58 5.58
CA SER A 49 -11.03 -6.70 6.68
C SER A 49 -9.52 -6.46 6.69
N THR A 50 -8.73 -7.37 6.12
CA THR A 50 -7.27 -7.26 6.08
C THR A 50 -6.73 -7.73 4.73
N LEU A 51 -5.63 -7.14 4.28
CA LEU A 51 -4.98 -7.44 3.00
C LEU A 51 -3.47 -7.43 3.14
N LEU A 52 -2.79 -8.43 2.60
CA LEU A 52 -1.37 -8.36 2.35
C LEU A 52 -1.13 -7.83 0.93
N TYR A 53 -0.64 -6.59 0.84
CA TYR A 53 -0.20 -6.00 -0.41
C TYR A 53 1.28 -6.35 -0.65
N LEU A 54 1.59 -6.75 -1.88
CA LEU A 54 2.94 -7.02 -2.35
C LEU A 54 3.16 -6.35 -3.72
N ASP A 55 4.28 -5.67 -3.89
CA ASP A 55 4.72 -5.22 -5.21
C ASP A 55 5.07 -6.44 -6.10
N ALA A 56 5.00 -6.28 -7.41
CA ALA A 56 5.15 -7.38 -8.35
C ALA A 56 6.58 -7.98 -8.42
N ASP A 57 7.56 -7.28 -7.87
CA ASP A 57 8.97 -7.68 -7.79
C ASP A 57 9.37 -8.30 -6.43
N VAL A 58 8.39 -8.55 -5.56
CA VAL A 58 8.62 -9.20 -4.26
C VAL A 58 8.68 -10.72 -4.42
N VAL A 59 9.71 -11.34 -3.86
CA VAL A 59 9.88 -12.80 -3.83
C VAL A 59 9.69 -13.33 -2.41
N CYS A 60 8.70 -14.20 -2.24
CA CYS A 60 8.45 -14.85 -0.97
C CYS A 60 9.39 -16.04 -0.75
N LYS A 61 10.25 -15.99 0.28
CA LYS A 61 11.22 -17.05 0.62
C LYS A 61 10.77 -17.94 1.78
N GLY A 62 9.61 -17.71 2.35
CA GLY A 62 9.16 -18.44 3.52
C GLY A 62 7.67 -18.33 3.77
N SER A 63 7.23 -18.90 4.89
CA SER A 63 5.81 -18.89 5.25
C SER A 63 5.32 -17.50 5.66
N LEU A 64 4.21 -17.07 5.10
CA LEU A 64 3.49 -15.85 5.46
C LEU A 64 2.49 -16.07 6.62
N LYS A 65 2.35 -17.30 7.14
CA LYS A 65 1.46 -17.61 8.27
C LYS A 65 1.66 -16.70 9.50
N PRO A 66 2.87 -16.27 9.88
CA PRO A 66 3.02 -15.35 11.01
C PRO A 66 2.25 -14.03 10.84
N LEU A 67 2.08 -13.53 9.63
CA LEU A 67 1.34 -12.29 9.37
C LEU A 67 -0.14 -12.42 9.75
N THR A 68 -0.74 -13.60 9.57
CA THR A 68 -2.16 -13.83 9.92
C THR A 68 -2.40 -13.81 11.44
N LYS A 69 -1.35 -13.80 12.26
CA LYS A 69 -1.43 -13.67 13.72
C LYS A 69 -1.36 -12.23 14.22
N ILE A 70 -1.08 -11.29 13.32
CA ILE A 70 -1.09 -9.86 13.65
C ILE A 70 -2.54 -9.45 13.91
N ILE A 71 -2.80 -8.96 15.12
CA ILE A 71 -4.09 -8.43 15.52
C ILE A 71 -3.96 -6.91 15.57
N PHE A 72 -4.62 -6.24 14.66
CA PHE A 72 -4.71 -4.78 14.67
C PHE A 72 -5.64 -4.32 15.80
N LYS A 73 -5.22 -3.28 16.50
CA LYS A 73 -6.06 -2.52 17.45
C LYS A 73 -6.55 -1.25 16.74
N ASP A 74 -5.68 -0.24 16.70
CA ASP A 74 -5.96 1.06 16.07
C ASP A 74 -5.03 1.35 14.89
N GLU A 75 -4.10 0.44 14.60
CA GLU A 75 -3.14 0.61 13.52
C GLU A 75 -3.80 0.43 12.15
N PHE A 76 -3.39 1.24 11.18
CA PHE A 76 -3.83 1.13 9.79
C PHE A 76 -3.11 0.04 9.02
N ALA A 77 -1.87 -0.24 9.36
CA ALA A 77 -1.05 -1.25 8.71
C ALA A 77 0.11 -1.70 9.56
N ALA A 78 0.62 -2.89 9.27
CA ALA A 78 1.96 -3.34 9.65
C ALA A 78 2.86 -3.24 8.41
N VAL A 79 4.01 -2.59 8.58
CA VAL A 79 4.93 -2.25 7.49
C VAL A 79 6.36 -2.64 7.88
N ILE A 80 7.25 -2.69 6.88
CA ILE A 80 8.67 -2.97 7.08
C ILE A 80 9.43 -1.64 6.97
N PRO A 81 10.25 -1.26 7.96
CA PRO A 81 11.12 -0.08 7.84
C PRO A 81 11.97 -0.17 6.58
N ASP A 82 12.17 0.94 5.89
CA ASP A 82 13.09 1.00 4.76
C ASP A 82 14.54 0.98 5.27
N ASN A 83 15.51 0.86 4.37
CA ASN A 83 16.92 0.88 4.73
C ASN A 83 17.32 2.21 5.38
N ASP A 84 18.39 2.19 6.17
CA ASP A 84 18.81 3.33 7.00
C ASP A 84 19.06 4.61 6.19
N SER A 85 19.62 4.50 4.98
CA SER A 85 19.87 5.65 4.11
C SER A 85 18.57 6.30 3.61
N THR A 86 17.58 5.49 3.26
CA THR A 86 16.25 5.96 2.83
C THR A 86 15.49 6.57 4.01
N GLN A 87 15.58 5.97 5.19
CA GLN A 87 14.96 6.52 6.40
C GLN A 87 15.52 7.90 6.76
N ALA A 88 16.85 8.05 6.75
CA ALA A 88 17.50 9.32 7.04
C ALA A 88 17.15 10.41 6.02
N ALA A 89 17.03 10.05 4.73
CA ALA A 89 16.68 10.98 3.66
C ALA A 89 15.18 11.30 3.60
N GLY A 90 14.31 10.35 3.99
CA GLY A 90 12.86 10.44 3.81
C GLY A 90 12.23 11.62 4.54
N ALA A 91 12.51 11.75 5.84
CA ALA A 91 11.99 12.83 6.66
C ALA A 91 12.39 14.23 6.13
N LYS A 92 13.65 14.38 5.70
CA LYS A 92 14.17 15.61 5.12
C LYS A 92 13.51 15.92 3.77
N ARG A 93 13.42 14.92 2.89
CA ARG A 93 12.84 15.07 1.54
C ARG A 93 11.37 15.47 1.59
N LEU A 94 10.62 14.93 2.53
CA LEU A 94 9.18 15.18 2.69
C LEU A 94 8.90 16.40 3.58
N ASN A 95 9.94 16.95 4.22
CA ASN A 95 9.81 18.02 5.21
C ASN A 95 8.87 17.66 6.38
N ILE A 96 8.95 16.40 6.83
CA ILE A 96 8.17 15.85 7.95
C ILE A 96 9.16 15.28 8.97
N PRO A 97 9.62 16.07 9.94
CA PRO A 97 10.64 15.65 10.93
C PRO A 97 10.23 14.41 11.74
N GLU A 98 8.93 14.25 12.00
CA GLU A 98 8.35 13.15 12.76
C GLU A 98 8.52 11.79 12.06
N MET A 99 8.78 11.78 10.76
CA MET A 99 9.09 10.58 9.98
C MET A 99 10.53 10.09 10.13
N ASN A 100 11.38 10.82 10.86
CA ASN A 100 12.76 10.39 11.07
C ASN A 100 12.81 9.02 11.75
N GLY A 101 13.48 8.05 11.10
CA GLY A 101 13.51 6.66 11.55
C GLY A 101 12.18 5.88 11.43
N ARG A 102 11.17 6.44 10.75
CA ARG A 102 9.84 5.83 10.57
C ARG A 102 9.44 5.66 9.12
N TYR A 103 10.33 5.98 8.19
CA TYR A 103 10.06 5.76 6.78
C TYR A 103 10.04 4.26 6.47
N PHE A 104 9.02 3.79 5.75
CA PHE A 104 8.81 2.37 5.49
C PHE A 104 8.87 2.05 3.99
N ASN A 105 9.20 0.80 3.70
CA ASN A 105 9.15 0.25 2.35
C ASN A 105 7.69 -0.03 1.97
N ALA A 106 7.21 0.61 0.90
CA ALA A 106 5.83 0.49 0.46
C ALA A 106 5.55 -0.75 -0.41
N GLY A 107 6.55 -1.58 -0.69
CA GLY A 107 6.39 -2.81 -1.49
C GLY A 107 5.81 -3.99 -0.71
N VAL A 108 5.78 -3.92 0.63
CA VAL A 108 5.17 -4.95 1.49
C VAL A 108 4.36 -4.25 2.58
N ILE A 109 3.04 -4.36 2.53
CA ILE A 109 2.13 -3.72 3.49
C ILE A 109 1.04 -4.71 3.91
N TYR A 110 0.94 -5.02 5.20
CA TYR A 110 -0.21 -5.74 5.72
C TYR A 110 -1.21 -4.73 6.28
N VAL A 111 -2.34 -4.56 5.57
CA VAL A 111 -3.27 -3.44 5.76
C VAL A 111 -4.48 -3.87 6.57
N ASN A 112 -4.89 -3.04 7.53
CA ASN A 112 -6.19 -3.10 8.18
C ASN A 112 -7.21 -2.32 7.32
N LEU A 113 -7.83 -3.01 6.37
CA LEU A 113 -8.76 -2.39 5.42
C LEU A 113 -10.00 -1.83 6.10
N LYS A 114 -10.47 -2.48 7.17
CA LYS A 114 -11.59 -1.97 7.96
C LYS A 114 -11.29 -0.59 8.52
N LYS A 115 -10.13 -0.43 9.18
CA LYS A 115 -9.72 0.86 9.77
C LYS A 115 -9.42 1.90 8.68
N TRP A 116 -8.85 1.47 7.55
CA TRP A 116 -8.61 2.29 6.37
C TRP A 116 -9.89 2.94 5.86
N HIS A 117 -10.94 2.14 5.68
CA HIS A 117 -12.25 2.59 5.22
C HIS A 117 -12.94 3.49 6.25
N GLU A 118 -13.01 3.06 7.52
CA GLU A 118 -13.61 3.84 8.62
C GLU A 118 -12.99 5.23 8.76
N ALA A 119 -11.68 5.36 8.52
CA ALA A 119 -10.96 6.62 8.59
C ALA A 119 -11.00 7.42 7.27
N ASN A 120 -11.68 6.91 6.24
CA ASN A 120 -11.80 7.54 4.92
C ASN A 120 -10.43 7.95 4.32
N LEU A 121 -9.43 7.04 4.43
CA LEU A 121 -8.03 7.34 4.09
C LEU A 121 -7.82 7.53 2.59
N THR A 122 -8.53 6.82 1.74
CA THR A 122 -8.35 6.93 0.29
C THR A 122 -8.62 8.35 -0.23
N PRO A 123 -9.79 8.97 0.03
CA PRO A 123 -10.02 10.36 -0.39
C PRO A 123 -9.03 11.33 0.25
N TYR A 124 -8.68 11.15 1.52
CA TYR A 124 -7.69 11.99 2.20
C TYR A 124 -6.33 11.94 1.50
N LEU A 125 -5.83 10.75 1.16
CA LEU A 125 -4.55 10.59 0.47
C LEU A 125 -4.58 11.17 -0.95
N LEU A 126 -5.68 10.99 -1.69
CA LEU A 126 -5.83 11.58 -3.02
C LEU A 126 -5.82 13.11 -2.98
N THR A 127 -6.50 13.71 -2.02
CA THR A 127 -6.47 15.16 -1.77
C THR A 127 -5.05 15.65 -1.45
N LEU A 128 -4.34 14.93 -0.57
CA LEU A 128 -2.95 15.23 -0.23
C LEU A 128 -2.03 15.16 -1.47
N LEU A 129 -2.18 14.12 -2.28
CA LEU A 129 -1.39 13.93 -3.50
C LEU A 129 -1.65 15.00 -4.56
N ARG A 130 -2.85 15.56 -4.62
CA ARG A 130 -3.21 16.70 -5.47
C ARG A 130 -2.69 18.03 -4.97
N GLY A 131 -2.16 18.08 -3.74
CA GLY A 131 -1.73 19.33 -3.11
C GLY A 131 -2.87 20.24 -2.67
N GLU A 132 -4.06 19.68 -2.47
CA GLU A 132 -5.28 20.41 -2.08
C GLU A 132 -5.41 20.60 -0.55
N THR A 133 -4.50 20.04 0.24
CA THR A 133 -4.44 20.25 1.69
C THR A 133 -3.72 21.58 2.00
N LYS A 134 -4.43 22.48 2.68
CA LYS A 134 -3.85 23.70 3.26
C LYS A 134 -3.21 23.40 4.61
#